data_a271e26e061fbfe9465b71a02fceff15
#
_entry.id   a271e26e061fbfe9465b71a02fceff15
#
_cell.length_a   1.000
_cell.length_b   1.000
_cell.length_c   1.000
_cell.angle_alpha   90.00
_cell.angle_beta   90.00
_cell.angle_gamma   90.00
#
_symmetry.space_group_name_H-M   'P 1'
#
loop_
_entity.id
_entity.type
_entity.pdbx_description
1 polymer ?
#
loop_
_entity_poly.entity_id
_entity_poly.type
_entity_poly.pdbx_seq_one_letter_code
_entity_poly.pdbx_strand_id
1 'polypeptide(L)' 'MTQRIELQDQTYRRLFTVLDDIVHFKKRDLSFDDVINELIDTYEENSWTHFGAGAGGG' A
#
# COMPACT_ATOMS: atom_id res chain seq x y z
N MET A 1 -1.69 15.57 -11.62
CA MET A 1 -1.40 14.77 -12.81
C MET A 1 -1.62 13.30 -12.50
N THR A 2 -2.24 12.57 -13.40
CA THR A 2 -2.60 11.18 -13.17
C THR A 2 -1.64 10.24 -13.89
N GLN A 3 -1.23 9.21 -13.22
CA GLN A 3 -0.35 8.20 -13.79
C GLN A 3 -1.07 6.87 -13.93
N ARG A 4 -0.55 6.01 -14.79
CA ARG A 4 -1.08 4.67 -14.96
C ARG A 4 -0.06 3.65 -14.51
N ILE A 5 -0.58 2.57 -13.94
CA ILE A 5 0.25 1.44 -13.53
C ILE A 5 -0.36 0.18 -14.12
N GLU A 6 0.47 -0.63 -14.76
CA GLU A 6 0.01 -1.90 -15.29
C GLU A 6 0.19 -2.97 -14.21
N LEU A 7 -0.87 -3.72 -13.98
CA LEU A 7 -0.87 -4.79 -13.00
C LEU A 7 -1.35 -6.07 -13.65
N GLN A 8 -0.77 -7.17 -13.23
CA GLN A 8 -1.28 -8.47 -13.63
C GLN A 8 -2.59 -8.74 -12.90
N ASP A 9 -3.43 -9.58 -13.47
CA ASP A 9 -4.73 -9.87 -12.88
C ASP A 9 -4.63 -10.33 -11.44
N GLN A 10 -3.66 -11.19 -11.17
CA GLN A 10 -3.46 -11.71 -9.82
C GLN A 10 -3.12 -10.60 -8.85
N THR A 11 -2.23 -9.72 -9.25
CA THR A 11 -1.83 -8.59 -8.41
C THR A 11 -3.02 -7.65 -8.18
N TYR A 12 -3.80 -7.42 -9.22
CA TYR A 12 -4.98 -6.59 -9.11
C TYR A 12 -5.97 -7.17 -8.11
N ARG A 13 -6.19 -8.49 -8.17
CA ARG A 13 -7.12 -9.14 -7.24
C ARG A 13 -6.67 -9.03 -5.81
N ARG A 14 -5.38 -9.19 -5.59
CA ARG A 14 -4.82 -9.03 -4.25
C ARG A 14 -4.98 -7.61 -3.75
N LEU A 15 -4.74 -6.66 -4.63
CA LEU A 15 -4.91 -5.24 -4.27
C LEU A 15 -6.37 -4.95 -3.96
N PHE A 16 -7.29 -5.50 -4.75
CA PHE A 16 -8.72 -5.33 -4.50
C PHE A 16 -9.11 -5.89 -3.15
N THR A 17 -8.56 -7.04 -2.78
CA THR A 17 -8.82 -7.63 -1.48
C THR A 17 -8.36 -6.71 -0.35
N VAL A 18 -7.19 -6.12 -0.51
CA VAL A 18 -6.67 -5.17 0.47
C VAL A 18 -7.59 -3.95 0.56
N LEU A 19 -8.03 -3.46 -0.59
CA LEU A 19 -8.95 -2.32 -0.61
C LEU A 19 -10.22 -2.64 0.17
N ASP A 20 -10.79 -3.82 -0.10
CA ASP A 20 -12.03 -4.24 0.55
C ASP A 20 -11.84 -4.34 2.06
N ASP A 21 -10.73 -4.92 2.49
CA ASP A 21 -10.43 -5.05 3.91
C ASP A 21 -10.30 -3.69 4.58
N ILE A 22 -9.60 -2.77 3.94
CA ILE A 22 -9.39 -1.44 4.52
C ILE A 22 -10.69 -0.65 4.56
N VAL A 23 -11.49 -0.77 3.52
CA VAL A 23 -12.80 -0.11 3.49
C VAL A 23 -13.65 -0.59 4.65
N HIS A 24 -13.67 -1.90 4.89
CA HIS A 24 -14.45 -2.45 5.99
C HIS A 24 -13.88 -2.01 7.34
N PHE A 25 -12.57 -1.99 7.46
CA PHE A 25 -11.94 -1.63 8.71
C PHE A 25 -12.18 -0.16 9.06
N LYS A 26 -12.00 0.72 8.08
CA LYS A 26 -12.16 2.15 8.33
C LYS A 26 -13.60 2.63 8.16
N LYS A 27 -14.47 1.78 7.61
CA LYS A 27 -15.87 2.08 7.40
C LYS A 27 -16.06 3.33 6.57
N ARG A 28 -15.29 3.46 5.52
CA ARG A 28 -15.37 4.59 4.61
C ARG A 28 -14.97 4.15 3.22
N ASP A 29 -15.49 4.83 2.23
CA ASP A 29 -15.13 4.56 0.85
C ASP A 29 -13.72 5.05 0.58
N LEU A 30 -12.94 4.18 -0.03
CA LEU A 30 -11.57 4.50 -0.40
C LEU A 30 -11.35 4.14 -1.87
N SER A 31 -10.54 4.92 -2.53
CA SER A 31 -10.13 4.62 -3.89
C SER A 31 -8.86 3.77 -3.85
N PHE A 32 -8.48 3.22 -4.99
CA PHE A 32 -7.19 2.53 -5.08
C PHE A 32 -6.03 3.48 -4.75
N ASP A 33 -6.17 4.74 -5.13
CA ASP A 33 -5.14 5.71 -4.80
C ASP A 33 -4.96 5.83 -3.30
N ASP A 34 -6.06 5.90 -2.56
CA ASP A 34 -6.01 5.96 -1.10
C ASP A 34 -5.35 4.72 -0.52
N VAL A 35 -5.71 3.55 -1.04
CA VAL A 35 -5.13 2.29 -0.55
C VAL A 35 -3.65 2.23 -0.83
N ILE A 36 -3.24 2.64 -2.01
CA ILE A 36 -1.83 2.64 -2.37
C ILE A 36 -1.06 3.58 -1.45
N ASN A 37 -1.61 4.73 -1.14
CA ASN A 37 -0.98 5.65 -0.22
C ASN A 37 -0.85 5.04 1.18
N GLU A 38 -1.88 4.34 1.64
CA GLU A 38 -1.81 3.65 2.92
C GLU A 38 -0.71 2.59 2.92
N LEU A 39 -0.58 1.84 1.83
CA LEU A 39 0.46 0.83 1.72
C LEU A 39 1.83 1.44 1.70
N ILE A 40 1.98 2.56 1.01
CA ILE A 40 3.24 3.27 0.96
C ILE A 40 3.61 3.76 2.36
N ASP A 41 2.66 4.35 3.05
CA ASP A 41 2.89 4.83 4.41
C ASP A 41 3.31 3.69 5.33
N THR A 42 2.62 2.57 5.22
CA THR A 42 2.94 1.40 6.03
C THR A 42 4.34 0.89 5.72
N TYR A 43 4.68 0.84 4.46
CA TYR A 43 6.01 0.40 4.05
C TYR A 43 7.07 1.36 4.59
N GLU A 44 6.83 2.64 4.49
CA GLU A 44 7.80 3.63 4.95
C GLU A 44 8.02 3.54 6.46
N GLU A 45 6.96 3.30 7.21
CA GLU A 45 7.10 3.10 8.65
C GLU A 45 7.95 1.87 8.94
N ASN A 46 7.69 0.78 8.26
CA ASN A 46 8.43 -0.45 8.47
C ASN A 46 9.86 -0.33 7.97
N SER A 47 10.05 0.34 6.84
CA SER A 47 11.39 0.54 6.30
C SER A 47 12.25 1.35 7.23
N TRP A 48 11.65 2.32 7.86
CA TRP A 48 12.35 3.11 8.84
C TRP A 48 12.93 2.22 9.92
N THR A 49 12.13 1.25 10.37
CA THR A 49 12.57 0.31 11.38
C THR A 49 13.59 -0.68 10.83
N HIS A 50 13.30 -1.21 9.67
CA HIS A 50 14.14 -2.26 9.09
C HIS A 50 15.44 -1.72 8.53
N PHE A 51 15.34 -0.74 7.67
CA PHE A 51 16.52 -0.23 6.98
C PHE A 51 17.30 0.74 7.84
N GLY A 52 16.60 1.48 8.67
CA GLY A 52 17.27 2.39 9.57
C GLY A 52 18.14 1.65 10.52
N ALA A 53 17.71 0.53 10.96
CA ALA A 53 18.48 -0.25 11.90
C ALA A 53 19.40 -1.23 11.19
N GLY A 54 18.83 -1.97 10.30
CA GLY A 54 19.56 -3.04 9.68
C GLY A 54 20.53 -2.59 8.63
N ALA A 55 20.06 -1.80 7.76
CA ALA A 55 20.89 -1.39 6.70
C ALA A 55 21.69 -0.25 7.11
N GLY A 56 21.32 0.20 8.25
CA GLY A 56 22.08 1.22 8.74
C GLY A 56 22.91 1.68 7.70
N GLY A 57 22.74 2.06 7.28
CA GLY A 57 23.57 2.39 6.46
C GLY A 57 23.98 1.42 5.54
N GLY A 58 23.54 0.70 5.47
CA GLY A 58 24.05 -0.28 4.53
C GLY A 58 23.28 -0.70 3.52
#